data_837a85a2d9948f4ea299edf798ce36fc
#
_entry.id   837a85a2d9948f4ea299edf798ce36fc
#
_cell.length_a   1.000
_cell.length_b   1.000
_cell.length_c   1.000
_cell.angle_alpha   90.00
_cell.angle_beta   90.00
_cell.angle_gamma   90.00
#
_symmetry.space_group_name_H-M   'P 1'
#
loop_
_entity.id
_entity.type
_entity.pdbx_description
1 polymer ?
#
loop_
_entity_poly.entity_id
_entity_poly.type
_entity_poly.pdbx_seq_one_letter_code
_entity_poly.pdbx_strand_id
1 'polypeptide(L)'
;MELTERTVSSQTIFQGRIIRVDMDQVELPDGKTADREVVYHPGGVAVLALDRDNSVSLVRQFRYPIRQELLELPAGKLDHGAEEDRLLGAKRELSEETGLEAEKWTYLGYTLASPGFCDEALHMYLAQGLTRKKQHLDEDEFLDVVTMPFQQLVEQVMDGAITDAKTVATTLKVKVLLGL
;
A
#
# COMPACT_ATOMS: atom_id res chain seq x y z
N MET A 1 -2.41 17.64 -27.85
CA MET A 1 -3.75 17.03 -27.67
C MET A 1 -4.03 17.05 -26.18
N GLU A 2 -5.12 17.63 -25.77
CA GLU A 2 -5.61 17.49 -24.39
C GLU A 2 -6.14 16.06 -24.19
N LEU A 3 -5.78 15.41 -23.07
CA LEU A 3 -6.17 14.03 -22.77
C LEU A 3 -7.18 13.96 -21.61
N THR A 4 -7.66 15.11 -21.13
CA THR A 4 -8.57 15.21 -19.98
C THR A 4 -9.96 14.74 -20.36
N GLU A 5 -10.52 13.86 -19.55
CA GLU A 5 -11.93 13.47 -19.59
C GLU A 5 -12.70 14.29 -18.57
N ARG A 6 -13.96 14.63 -18.87
CA ARG A 6 -14.82 15.40 -17.95
C ARG A 6 -16.04 14.58 -17.57
N THR A 7 -16.28 14.46 -16.27
CA THR A 7 -17.50 13.77 -15.77
C THR A 7 -18.73 14.55 -16.18
N VAL A 8 -19.66 13.90 -16.87
CA VAL A 8 -20.97 14.41 -17.29
C VAL A 8 -22.02 14.04 -16.25
N SER A 9 -22.00 12.79 -15.78
CA SER A 9 -22.88 12.29 -14.72
C SER A 9 -22.20 11.17 -13.96
N SER A 10 -22.63 10.94 -12.72
CA SER A 10 -22.12 9.88 -11.84
C SER A 10 -23.28 9.22 -11.12
N GLN A 11 -23.21 7.90 -10.98
CA GLN A 11 -24.16 7.10 -10.22
C GLN A 11 -23.41 6.12 -9.33
N THR A 12 -23.64 6.19 -8.03
CA THR A 12 -23.10 5.18 -7.10
C THR A 12 -23.85 3.86 -7.28
N ILE A 13 -23.11 2.81 -7.63
CA ILE A 13 -23.61 1.45 -7.83
C ILE A 13 -23.47 0.61 -6.56
N PHE A 14 -22.39 0.84 -5.79
CA PHE A 14 -22.13 0.14 -4.55
C PHE A 14 -21.44 1.04 -3.53
N GLN A 15 -21.92 0.98 -2.29
CA GLN A 15 -21.28 1.64 -1.14
C GLN A 15 -21.02 0.59 -0.06
N GLY A 16 -19.74 0.23 0.11
CA GLY A 16 -19.27 -0.70 1.14
C GLY A 16 -18.65 0.02 2.34
N ARG A 17 -18.01 -0.74 3.23
CA ARG A 17 -17.25 -0.21 4.37
C ARG A 17 -15.89 0.39 3.94
N ILE A 18 -15.26 -0.19 2.91
CA ILE A 18 -13.92 0.17 2.44
C ILE A 18 -14.01 0.92 1.12
N ILE A 19 -14.77 0.40 0.15
CA ILE A 19 -14.84 0.95 -1.19
C ILE A 19 -16.21 1.49 -1.53
N ARG A 20 -16.23 2.50 -2.41
CA ARG A 20 -17.40 2.93 -3.17
C ARG A 20 -17.14 2.66 -4.65
N VAL A 21 -18.14 2.20 -5.36
CA VAL A 21 -18.08 1.98 -6.81
C VAL A 21 -19.12 2.86 -7.48
N ASP A 22 -18.65 3.73 -8.38
CA ASP A 22 -19.50 4.60 -9.18
C ASP A 22 -19.43 4.20 -10.67
N MET A 23 -20.54 4.39 -11.38
CA MET A 23 -20.60 4.39 -12.83
C MET A 23 -20.65 5.84 -13.29
N ASP A 24 -19.58 6.31 -13.90
CA ASP A 24 -19.47 7.67 -14.43
C ASP A 24 -19.66 7.68 -15.93
N GLN A 25 -20.45 8.61 -16.45
CA GLN A 25 -20.43 8.96 -17.85
C GLN A 25 -19.48 10.14 -18.05
N VAL A 26 -18.51 10.00 -18.93
CA VAL A 26 -17.50 11.02 -19.20
C VAL A 26 -17.54 11.49 -20.65
N GLU A 27 -17.20 12.75 -20.88
CA GLU A 27 -16.91 13.31 -22.18
C GLU A 27 -15.43 13.12 -22.51
N LEU A 28 -15.16 12.45 -23.61
CA LEU A 28 -13.82 12.21 -24.14
C LEU A 28 -13.24 13.46 -24.82
N PRO A 29 -11.89 13.51 -25.05
CA PRO A 29 -11.25 14.62 -25.76
C PRO A 29 -11.77 14.90 -27.16
N ASP A 30 -12.44 13.93 -27.81
CA ASP A 30 -13.06 14.09 -29.15
C ASP A 30 -14.55 14.49 -29.08
N GLY A 31 -15.08 14.77 -27.88
CA GLY A 31 -16.46 15.18 -27.63
C GLY A 31 -17.46 14.03 -27.56
N LYS A 32 -17.03 12.77 -27.71
CA LYS A 32 -17.90 11.62 -27.51
C LYS A 32 -18.05 11.31 -26.02
N THR A 33 -19.07 10.52 -25.69
CA THR A 33 -19.25 10.02 -24.32
C THR A 33 -18.81 8.56 -24.18
N ALA A 34 -18.35 8.20 -22.99
CA ALA A 34 -18.00 6.84 -22.60
C ALA A 34 -18.32 6.62 -21.12
N ASP A 35 -18.52 5.35 -20.75
CA ASP A 35 -18.73 4.99 -19.35
C ASP A 35 -17.39 4.63 -18.70
N ARG A 36 -17.29 4.93 -17.38
CA ARG A 36 -16.15 4.58 -16.52
C ARG A 36 -16.66 3.92 -15.24
N GLU A 37 -16.16 2.73 -14.95
CA GLU A 37 -16.32 2.10 -13.64
C GLU A 37 -15.22 2.61 -12.73
N VAL A 38 -15.58 3.29 -11.64
CA VAL A 38 -14.61 3.92 -10.74
C VAL A 38 -14.74 3.35 -9.34
N VAL A 39 -13.65 2.80 -8.81
CA VAL A 39 -13.55 2.36 -7.42
C VAL A 39 -12.83 3.43 -6.61
N TYR A 40 -13.53 3.98 -5.62
CA TYR A 40 -12.96 4.91 -4.65
C TYR A 40 -12.51 4.18 -3.40
N HIS A 41 -11.27 4.46 -2.97
CA HIS A 41 -10.62 3.85 -1.81
C HIS A 41 -9.97 4.92 -0.93
N PRO A 42 -9.99 4.80 0.42
CA PRO A 42 -9.39 5.80 1.31
C PRO A 42 -7.88 5.98 1.13
N GLY A 43 -7.23 5.06 0.41
CA GLY A 43 -5.78 5.00 0.30
C GLY A 43 -5.17 4.21 1.47
N GLY A 44 -3.85 4.09 1.45
CA GLY A 44 -3.14 3.33 2.47
C GLY A 44 -1.68 3.72 2.59
N VAL A 45 -1.02 3.06 3.52
CA VAL A 45 0.41 3.21 3.79
C VAL A 45 1.10 1.85 3.74
N ALA A 46 2.38 1.84 3.39
CA ALA A 46 3.24 0.66 3.45
C ALA A 46 4.61 1.05 4.02
N VAL A 47 5.18 0.19 4.85
CA VAL A 47 6.41 0.51 5.60
C VAL A 47 7.47 -0.56 5.39
N LEU A 48 8.62 -0.20 4.83
CA LEU A 48 9.82 -1.02 4.87
C LEU A 48 10.58 -0.72 6.16
N ALA A 49 10.49 -1.62 7.12
CA ALA A 49 11.20 -1.52 8.40
C ALA A 49 12.57 -2.21 8.26
N LEU A 50 13.63 -1.40 8.17
CA LEU A 50 15.01 -1.86 7.98
C LEU A 50 15.81 -1.72 9.29
N ASP A 51 16.28 -2.84 9.83
CA ASP A 51 17.10 -2.87 11.03
C ASP A 51 18.58 -2.60 10.71
N ARG A 52 19.38 -2.41 11.77
CA ARG A 52 20.81 -2.07 11.70
C ARG A 52 21.67 -3.17 11.10
N ASP A 53 21.22 -4.42 11.17
CA ASP A 53 21.85 -5.60 10.56
C ASP A 53 21.43 -5.85 9.11
N ASN A 54 20.70 -4.90 8.51
CA ASN A 54 20.07 -5.00 7.20
C ASN A 54 19.02 -6.13 7.11
N SER A 55 18.40 -6.51 8.20
CA SER A 55 17.19 -7.33 8.15
C SER A 55 15.94 -6.46 7.97
N VAL A 56 14.90 -7.03 7.37
CA VAL A 56 13.59 -6.41 7.16
C VAL A 56 12.50 -7.24 7.80
N SER A 57 11.49 -6.56 8.33
CA SER A 57 10.28 -7.20 8.85
C SER A 57 9.16 -7.12 7.83
N LEU A 58 8.58 -8.26 7.56
CA LEU A 58 7.47 -8.49 6.63
C LEU A 58 6.32 -9.14 7.39
N VAL A 59 5.14 -9.12 6.80
CA VAL A 59 3.96 -9.83 7.29
C VAL A 59 3.52 -10.88 6.28
N ARG A 60 3.15 -12.07 6.75
CA ARG A 60 2.53 -13.10 5.94
C ARG A 60 1.06 -13.17 6.33
N GLN A 61 0.17 -12.93 5.36
CA GLN A 61 -1.26 -12.92 5.58
C GLN A 61 -2.04 -13.48 4.39
N PHE A 62 -3.25 -13.97 4.65
CA PHE A 62 -4.14 -14.49 3.62
C PHE A 62 -4.91 -13.35 2.95
N ARG A 63 -4.77 -13.22 1.63
CA ARG A 63 -5.51 -12.24 0.82
C ARG A 63 -6.71 -12.91 0.15
N TYR A 64 -7.88 -12.70 0.76
CA TYR A 64 -9.13 -13.36 0.35
C TYR A 64 -9.48 -13.17 -1.15
N PRO A 65 -9.31 -11.99 -1.78
CA PRO A 65 -9.66 -11.82 -3.19
C PRO A 65 -8.91 -12.75 -4.14
N ILE A 66 -7.66 -13.06 -3.84
CA ILE A 66 -6.81 -13.92 -4.65
C ILE A 66 -6.65 -15.34 -4.08
N ARG A 67 -7.24 -15.62 -2.89
CA ARG A 67 -7.22 -16.94 -2.22
C ARG A 67 -5.82 -17.47 -1.95
N GLN A 68 -4.88 -16.61 -1.62
CA GLN A 68 -3.48 -16.96 -1.38
C GLN A 68 -2.92 -16.24 -0.14
N GLU A 69 -1.95 -16.88 0.51
CA GLU A 69 -1.08 -16.19 1.46
C GLU A 69 -0.03 -15.41 0.68
N LEU A 70 0.17 -14.16 1.04
CA LEU A 70 1.25 -13.32 0.52
C LEU A 70 2.21 -12.93 1.63
N LEU A 71 3.47 -12.75 1.23
CA LEU A 71 4.48 -12.10 2.04
C LEU A 71 4.60 -10.66 1.58
N GLU A 72 4.32 -9.73 2.49
CA GLU A 72 4.13 -8.32 2.18
C GLU A 72 4.88 -7.43 3.18
N LEU A 73 5.10 -6.18 2.83
CA LEU A 73 5.45 -5.15 3.81
C LEU A 73 4.25 -4.87 4.74
N PRO A 74 4.49 -4.56 6.03
CA PRO A 74 3.47 -4.01 6.91
C PRO A 74 2.75 -2.85 6.24
N ALA A 75 1.42 -2.88 6.22
CA ALA A 75 0.62 -1.94 5.45
C ALA A 75 -0.85 -1.96 5.87
N GLY A 76 -1.48 -0.79 5.90
CA GLY A 76 -2.90 -0.71 6.11
C GLY A 76 -3.54 0.52 5.50
N LYS A 77 -4.88 0.59 5.62
CA LYS A 77 -5.66 1.70 5.09
C LYS A 77 -5.54 2.94 5.97
N LEU A 78 -5.80 4.09 5.39
CA LEU A 78 -5.99 5.32 6.15
C LEU A 78 -7.41 5.33 6.75
N ASP A 79 -7.52 5.31 8.09
CA ASP A 79 -8.80 5.20 8.80
C ASP A 79 -9.69 6.43 8.63
N HIS A 80 -9.08 7.60 8.46
CA HIS A 80 -9.77 8.87 8.21
C HIS A 80 -9.66 9.32 6.73
N GLY A 81 -9.33 8.40 5.82
CA GLY A 81 -9.16 8.67 4.40
C GLY A 81 -8.03 9.67 4.12
N ALA A 82 -8.20 10.50 3.09
CA ALA A 82 -7.17 11.44 2.64
C ALA A 82 -6.80 12.54 3.67
N GLU A 83 -7.61 12.73 4.71
CA GLU A 83 -7.36 13.71 5.78
C GLU A 83 -6.45 13.16 6.89
N GLU A 84 -6.22 11.86 6.95
CA GLU A 84 -5.31 11.26 7.91
C GLU A 84 -3.86 11.65 7.62
N ASP A 85 -3.11 12.01 8.66
CA ASP A 85 -1.66 12.15 8.54
C ASP A 85 -1.03 10.79 8.19
N ARG A 86 -0.53 10.68 6.98
CA ARG A 86 0.02 9.45 6.40
C ARG A 86 1.17 8.87 7.21
N LEU A 87 1.98 9.73 7.84
CA LEU A 87 3.07 9.28 8.71
C LEU A 87 2.54 8.71 10.02
N LEU A 88 1.47 9.28 10.57
CA LEU A 88 0.82 8.72 11.76
C LEU A 88 0.19 7.36 11.42
N GLY A 89 -0.51 7.23 10.29
CA GLY A 89 -1.01 5.96 9.79
C GLY A 89 0.11 4.93 9.62
N ALA A 90 1.23 5.29 9.00
CA ALA A 90 2.37 4.39 8.82
C ALA A 90 3.00 3.93 10.15
N LYS A 91 3.07 4.81 11.16
CA LYS A 91 3.56 4.47 12.50
C LYS A 91 2.59 3.52 13.21
N ARG A 92 1.30 3.76 13.10
CA ARG A 92 0.25 2.94 13.69
C ARG A 92 0.33 1.52 13.11
N GLU A 93 0.26 1.37 11.79
CA GLU A 93 0.28 0.07 11.12
C GLU A 93 1.56 -0.72 11.41
N LEU A 94 2.74 -0.08 11.38
CA LEU A 94 3.98 -0.75 11.72
C LEU A 94 3.93 -1.31 13.16
N SER A 95 3.43 -0.51 14.10
CA SER A 95 3.34 -0.92 15.51
C SER A 95 2.30 -2.02 15.73
N GLU A 96 1.12 -1.91 15.12
CA GLU A 96 0.02 -2.86 15.26
C GLU A 96 0.39 -4.23 14.67
N GLU A 97 0.83 -4.27 13.42
CA GLU A 97 1.12 -5.51 12.71
C GLU A 97 2.42 -6.20 13.16
N THR A 98 3.45 -5.43 13.56
CA THR A 98 4.78 -6.01 13.83
C THR A 98 5.29 -5.81 15.25
N GLY A 99 4.67 -4.92 16.02
CA GLY A 99 5.20 -4.48 17.31
C GLY A 99 6.50 -3.66 17.17
N LEU A 100 6.78 -3.08 16.01
CA LEU A 100 7.97 -2.24 15.81
C LEU A 100 7.61 -0.76 15.85
N GLU A 101 8.48 0.02 16.49
CA GLU A 101 8.52 1.47 16.40
C GLU A 101 9.85 1.90 15.77
N ALA A 102 9.90 3.06 15.12
CA ALA A 102 11.10 3.56 14.47
C ALA A 102 11.38 5.02 14.85
N GLU A 103 12.67 5.34 14.94
CA GLU A 103 13.14 6.71 15.23
C GLU A 103 13.18 7.58 13.98
N LYS A 104 13.58 7.00 12.83
CA LYS A 104 13.78 7.71 11.57
C LYS A 104 12.82 7.22 10.51
N TRP A 105 12.14 8.18 9.85
CA TRP A 105 11.17 7.94 8.79
C TRP A 105 11.56 8.70 7.53
N THR A 106 11.56 8.01 6.41
CA THR A 106 11.80 8.61 5.09
C THR A 106 10.61 8.32 4.19
N TYR A 107 9.94 9.37 3.72
CA TYR A 107 8.86 9.23 2.75
C TYR A 107 9.43 8.92 1.36
N LEU A 108 8.94 7.86 0.73
CA LEU A 108 9.41 7.37 -0.57
C LEU A 108 8.47 7.72 -1.73
N GLY A 109 7.44 8.53 -1.47
CA GLY A 109 6.39 8.81 -2.42
C GLY A 109 5.24 7.81 -2.33
N TYR A 110 4.41 7.75 -3.37
CA TYR A 110 3.28 6.83 -3.43
C TYR A 110 3.23 6.08 -4.76
N THR A 111 2.45 5.03 -4.79
CA THR A 111 2.07 4.30 -6.00
C THR A 111 0.55 4.25 -6.11
N LEU A 112 0.04 4.19 -7.34
CA LEU A 112 -1.36 3.90 -7.63
C LEU A 112 -1.48 2.40 -7.90
N ALA A 113 -2.35 1.71 -7.17
CA ALA A 113 -2.46 0.25 -7.26
C ALA A 113 -3.05 -0.19 -8.62
N SER A 114 -4.14 0.44 -9.05
CA SER A 114 -4.85 0.08 -10.28
C SER A 114 -5.49 1.30 -10.94
N PRO A 115 -4.69 2.27 -11.46
CA PRO A 115 -5.17 3.58 -11.90
C PRO A 115 -6.13 3.54 -13.11
N GLY A 116 -6.34 2.38 -13.72
CA GLY A 116 -7.29 2.20 -14.78
C GLY A 116 -8.77 2.19 -14.32
N PHE A 117 -9.00 1.91 -13.02
CA PHE A 117 -10.36 1.87 -12.45
C PHE A 117 -10.44 2.21 -10.95
N CYS A 118 -9.32 2.34 -10.26
CA CYS A 118 -9.27 2.58 -8.81
C CYS A 118 -8.36 3.77 -8.50
N ASP A 119 -8.78 4.62 -7.57
CA ASP A 119 -8.03 5.80 -7.12
C ASP A 119 -7.10 5.50 -5.94
N GLU A 120 -6.96 4.24 -5.51
CA GLU A 120 -6.14 3.86 -4.37
C GLU A 120 -4.70 4.34 -4.53
N ALA A 121 -4.28 5.23 -3.62
CA ALA A 121 -2.91 5.67 -3.46
C ALA A 121 -2.27 5.02 -2.24
N LEU A 122 -1.15 4.31 -2.43
CA LEU A 122 -0.38 3.66 -1.37
C LEU A 122 0.89 4.46 -1.10
N HIS A 123 0.98 5.08 0.08
CA HIS A 123 2.11 5.90 0.51
C HIS A 123 3.18 5.05 1.16
N MET A 124 4.41 5.12 0.65
CA MET A 124 5.52 4.26 1.04
C MET A 124 6.48 4.98 1.97
N TYR A 125 6.93 4.29 3.01
CA TYR A 125 7.90 4.79 3.97
C TYR A 125 9.04 3.78 4.20
N LEU A 126 10.24 4.33 4.43
CA LEU A 126 11.36 3.60 5.03
C LEU A 126 11.43 3.97 6.50
N ALA A 127 11.41 2.97 7.38
CA ALA A 127 11.52 3.10 8.83
C ALA A 127 12.85 2.50 9.30
N GLN A 128 13.63 3.25 10.09
CA GLN A 128 14.94 2.85 10.60
C GLN A 128 15.09 3.23 12.09
N GLY A 129 16.08 2.65 12.78
CA GLY A 129 16.24 2.84 14.22
C GLY A 129 15.13 2.13 14.98
N LEU A 130 14.94 0.85 14.67
CA LEU A 130 13.83 0.05 15.15
C LEU A 130 13.96 -0.29 16.64
N THR A 131 12.84 -0.23 17.34
CA THR A 131 12.67 -0.74 18.70
C THR A 131 11.46 -1.67 18.74
N ARG A 132 11.53 -2.76 19.53
CA ARG A 132 10.47 -3.76 19.60
C ARG A 132 9.55 -3.47 20.79
N LYS A 133 8.26 -3.49 20.52
CA LYS A 133 7.16 -3.41 21.49
C LYS A 133 6.27 -4.65 21.36
N LYS A 134 5.14 -4.64 22.05
CA LYS A 134 4.14 -5.67 21.91
C LYS A 134 3.28 -5.39 20.67
N GLN A 135 3.09 -6.41 19.83
CA GLN A 135 2.16 -6.40 18.70
C GLN A 135 0.70 -6.30 19.18
N HIS A 136 -0.14 -5.60 18.44
CA HIS A 136 -1.55 -5.39 18.74
C HIS A 136 -2.38 -5.44 17.47
N LEU A 137 -2.67 -6.65 16.99
CA LEU A 137 -3.51 -6.87 15.81
C LEU A 137 -4.97 -6.50 16.10
N ASP A 138 -5.68 -6.07 15.08
CA ASP A 138 -7.13 -5.93 15.13
C ASP A 138 -7.79 -7.32 15.28
N GLU A 139 -9.03 -7.36 15.75
CA GLU A 139 -9.73 -8.62 16.09
C GLU A 139 -9.92 -9.55 14.89
N ASP A 140 -9.98 -8.99 13.66
CA ASP A 140 -10.15 -9.70 12.40
C ASP A 140 -8.85 -9.83 11.59
N GLU A 141 -7.70 -9.47 12.17
CA GLU A 141 -6.38 -9.61 11.55
C GLU A 141 -5.65 -10.87 12.01
N PHE A 142 -5.23 -11.67 11.04
CA PHE A 142 -4.45 -12.90 11.23
C PHE A 142 -3.22 -12.86 10.34
N LEU A 143 -2.06 -12.60 10.94
CA LEU A 143 -0.79 -12.53 10.22
C LEU A 143 0.38 -13.04 11.06
N ASP A 144 1.43 -13.47 10.38
CA ASP A 144 2.72 -13.81 10.98
C ASP A 144 3.77 -12.78 10.60
N VAL A 145 4.59 -12.36 11.55
CA VAL A 145 5.75 -11.51 11.27
C VAL A 145 6.93 -12.38 10.83
N VAL A 146 7.48 -12.09 9.65
CA VAL A 146 8.63 -12.77 9.07
C VAL A 146 9.79 -11.81 8.94
N THR A 147 10.96 -12.19 9.44
CA THR A 147 12.18 -11.37 9.31
C THR A 147 13.16 -12.07 8.37
N MET A 148 13.75 -11.33 7.44
CA MET A 148 14.78 -11.84 6.54
C MET A 148 15.81 -10.75 6.19
N PRO A 149 17.00 -11.13 5.67
CA PRO A 149 17.93 -10.16 5.11
C PRO A 149 17.30 -9.34 3.97
N PHE A 150 17.56 -8.05 3.91
CA PHE A 150 17.04 -7.17 2.84
C PHE A 150 17.43 -7.65 1.45
N GLN A 151 18.68 -8.15 1.30
CA GLN A 151 19.15 -8.71 0.02
C GLN A 151 18.30 -9.91 -0.43
N GLN A 152 17.89 -10.79 0.50
CA GLN A 152 16.99 -11.91 0.19
C GLN A 152 15.62 -11.43 -0.28
N LEU A 153 15.07 -10.37 0.34
CA LEU A 153 13.81 -9.76 -0.14
C LEU A 153 13.97 -9.22 -1.57
N VAL A 154 15.09 -8.55 -1.86
CA VAL A 154 15.39 -8.07 -3.22
C VAL A 154 15.44 -9.22 -4.23
N GLU A 155 16.10 -10.33 -3.88
CA GLU A 155 16.17 -11.52 -4.73
C GLU A 155 14.78 -12.09 -5.01
N GLN A 156 13.95 -12.23 -3.98
CA GLN A 156 12.56 -12.73 -4.12
C GLN A 156 11.64 -11.77 -4.90
N VAL A 157 11.91 -10.47 -4.87
CA VAL A 157 11.24 -9.50 -5.74
C VAL A 157 11.66 -9.70 -7.19
N MET A 158 12.97 -9.89 -7.43
CA MET A 158 13.52 -9.99 -8.79
C MET A 158 13.19 -11.32 -9.47
N ASP A 159 13.06 -12.41 -8.71
CA ASP A 159 12.67 -13.73 -9.25
C ASP A 159 11.16 -13.93 -9.34
N GLY A 160 10.35 -12.98 -8.83
CA GLY A 160 8.89 -13.01 -8.89
C GLY A 160 8.23 -13.83 -7.77
N ALA A 161 8.95 -14.26 -6.74
CA ALA A 161 8.36 -14.90 -5.57
C ALA A 161 7.53 -13.92 -4.74
N ILE A 162 7.93 -12.64 -4.70
CA ILE A 162 7.15 -11.54 -4.13
C ILE A 162 6.41 -10.83 -5.26
N THR A 163 5.08 -10.88 -5.23
CA THR A 163 4.20 -10.33 -6.27
C THR A 163 3.36 -9.13 -5.82
N ASP A 164 3.36 -8.82 -4.54
CA ASP A 164 2.64 -7.68 -4.00
C ASP A 164 3.26 -6.36 -4.46
N ALA A 165 2.50 -5.54 -5.19
CA ALA A 165 2.99 -4.35 -5.89
C ALA A 165 3.64 -3.31 -4.95
N LYS A 166 3.06 -3.07 -3.76
CA LYS A 166 3.62 -2.12 -2.79
C LYS A 166 4.96 -2.60 -2.25
N THR A 167 5.08 -3.91 -1.99
CA THR A 167 6.32 -4.55 -1.52
C THR A 167 7.41 -4.47 -2.58
N VAL A 168 7.09 -4.82 -3.82
CA VAL A 168 8.01 -4.71 -4.97
C VAL A 168 8.51 -3.27 -5.14
N ALA A 169 7.58 -2.32 -5.25
CA ALA A 169 7.93 -0.92 -5.50
C ALA A 169 8.79 -0.32 -4.36
N THR A 170 8.40 -0.56 -3.11
CA THR A 170 9.10 -0.01 -1.94
C THR A 170 10.49 -0.62 -1.80
N THR A 171 10.61 -1.94 -1.97
CA THR A 171 11.90 -2.66 -1.89
C THR A 171 12.89 -2.13 -2.91
N LEU A 172 12.46 -1.98 -4.17
CA LEU A 172 13.36 -1.50 -5.23
C LEU A 172 13.72 -0.02 -5.03
N LYS A 173 12.80 0.82 -4.56
CA LYS A 173 13.11 2.21 -4.20
C LYS A 173 14.14 2.30 -3.08
N VAL A 174 13.99 1.49 -2.03
CA VAL A 174 14.95 1.47 -0.91
C VAL A 174 16.31 0.96 -1.37
N LYS A 175 16.37 -0.10 -2.21
CA LYS A 175 17.61 -0.60 -2.80
C LYS A 175 18.38 0.50 -3.53
N VAL A 176 17.69 1.25 -4.39
CA VAL A 176 18.32 2.35 -5.14
C VAL A 176 18.72 3.49 -4.21
N LEU A 177 17.87 3.87 -3.26
CA LEU A 177 18.11 4.98 -2.33
C LEU A 177 19.34 4.75 -1.45
N LEU A 178 19.54 3.52 -0.98
CA LEU A 178 20.62 3.17 -0.05
C LEU A 178 21.89 2.63 -0.76
N GLY A 179 21.80 2.33 -2.06
CA GLY A 179 22.92 1.75 -2.82
C GLY A 179 23.27 0.31 -2.39
N LEU A 180 22.27 -0.44 -1.92
CA LEU A 180 22.40 -1.82 -1.42
C LEU A 180 22.24 -2.86 -2.51
#